data_c484c3647742a348e04f41de446c6167
#
_entry.id   c484c3647742a348e04f41de446c6167
#
_cell.length_a   1.000
_cell.length_b   1.000
_cell.length_c   1.000
_cell.angle_alpha   90.00
_cell.angle_beta   90.00
_cell.angle_gamma   90.00
#
_symmetry.space_group_name_H-M   'P 1'
#
loop_
_entity.id
_entity.type
_entity.pdbx_description
1 polymer ?
#
loop_
_entity_poly.entity_id
_entity_poly.type
_entity_poly.pdbx_seq_one_letter_code
_entity_poly.pdbx_strand_id
1 'polypeptide(L)'
;MENQTIALLKECSAGCRMAEESMCQIRKATDDQKLGALIAEYKGKHEKLKARVDSMLAAEGYAPKEPPMMASAFAKASTGVKLSWKEDSHQAAKILMDGCSMGIKTISSHINQSPEASAESLGAAKDLVRMEEEFNRELKRFV
;
A
#
# COMPACT_ATOMS: atom_id res chain seq x y z
N MET A 1 1.17 -0.10 25.48
CA MET A 1 2.06 0.65 24.59
C MET A 1 2.73 -0.26 23.56
N GLU A 2 3.51 -1.22 24.02
CA GLU A 2 4.22 -2.13 23.10
C GLU A 2 3.29 -2.89 22.17
N ASN A 3 2.20 -3.45 22.69
CA ASN A 3 1.23 -4.17 21.88
C ASN A 3 0.61 -3.33 20.76
N GLN A 4 0.31 -2.07 21.04
CA GLN A 4 -0.23 -1.17 20.04
C GLN A 4 0.82 -0.81 18.99
N THR A 5 2.06 -0.63 19.41
CA THR A 5 3.18 -0.37 18.50
C THR A 5 3.36 -1.52 17.52
N ILE A 6 3.43 -2.75 18.03
CA ILE A 6 3.64 -3.93 17.20
C ILE A 6 2.46 -4.15 16.26
N ALA A 7 1.23 -4.03 16.76
CA ALA A 7 0.04 -4.20 15.93
C ALA A 7 0.02 -3.17 14.79
N LEU A 8 0.32 -1.91 15.08
CA LEU A 8 0.35 -0.85 14.07
C LEU A 8 1.43 -1.10 13.02
N LEU A 9 2.63 -1.48 13.43
CA LEU A 9 3.72 -1.77 12.51
C LEU A 9 3.39 -2.96 11.62
N LYS A 10 2.76 -4.00 12.16
CA LYS A 10 2.35 -5.16 11.36
C LYS A 10 1.33 -4.79 10.30
N GLU A 11 0.38 -3.92 10.64
CA GLU A 11 -0.61 -3.44 9.68
C GLU A 11 0.05 -2.60 8.59
N CYS A 12 1.01 -1.76 8.93
CA CYS A 12 1.76 -0.97 7.95
C CYS A 12 2.55 -1.87 7.01
N SER A 13 3.23 -2.88 7.53
CA SER A 13 3.99 -3.84 6.72
C SER A 13 3.08 -4.59 5.75
N ALA A 14 1.95 -5.11 6.23
CA ALA A 14 0.98 -5.82 5.40
C ALA A 14 0.39 -4.90 4.32
N GLY A 15 0.08 -3.65 4.68
CA GLY A 15 -0.44 -2.66 3.75
C GLY A 15 0.53 -2.33 2.64
N CYS A 16 1.79 -2.13 2.97
CA CYS A 16 2.85 -1.87 1.97
C CYS A 16 3.01 -3.06 1.02
N ARG A 17 3.03 -4.28 1.56
CA ARG A 17 3.18 -5.48 0.75
C ARG A 17 2.01 -5.65 -0.22
N MET A 18 0.79 -5.44 0.27
CA MET A 18 -0.41 -5.50 -0.56
C MET A 18 -0.36 -4.48 -1.69
N ALA A 19 0.05 -3.26 -1.38
CA ALA A 19 0.18 -2.19 -2.36
C ALA A 19 1.25 -2.52 -3.41
N GLU A 20 2.39 -3.05 -2.99
CA GLU A 20 3.48 -3.43 -3.90
C GLU A 20 3.04 -4.52 -4.86
N GLU A 21 2.32 -5.52 -4.37
CA GLU A 21 1.82 -6.62 -5.21
C GLU A 21 0.83 -6.11 -6.26
N SER A 22 -0.12 -5.25 -5.86
CA SER A 22 -1.07 -4.61 -6.77
C SER A 22 -0.37 -3.79 -7.84
N MET A 23 0.56 -2.94 -7.41
CA MET A 23 1.29 -2.07 -8.32
C MET A 23 2.12 -2.88 -9.32
N CYS A 24 2.74 -3.96 -8.86
CA CYS A 24 3.52 -4.84 -9.72
C CYS A 24 2.66 -5.46 -10.81
N GLN A 25 1.49 -5.98 -10.45
CA GLN A 25 0.58 -6.62 -11.40
C GLN A 25 0.04 -5.61 -12.42
N ILE A 26 -0.38 -4.45 -11.95
CA ILE A 26 -0.95 -3.42 -12.83
C ILE A 26 0.11 -2.85 -13.76
N ARG A 27 1.32 -2.63 -13.26
CA ARG A 27 2.43 -2.15 -14.09
C ARG A 27 2.74 -3.09 -15.24
N LYS A 28 2.70 -4.40 -14.98
CA LYS A 28 2.94 -5.41 -16.03
C LYS A 28 1.81 -5.44 -17.06
N ALA A 29 0.62 -5.06 -16.67
CA ALA A 29 -0.55 -5.13 -17.52
C ALA A 29 -0.80 -3.86 -18.35
N THR A 30 -0.29 -2.71 -17.92
CA THR A 30 -0.53 -1.44 -18.63
C THR A 30 0.54 -1.15 -19.67
N ASP A 31 0.12 -0.62 -20.81
CA ASP A 31 1.02 -0.16 -21.87
C ASP A 31 1.31 1.34 -21.76
N ASP A 32 0.64 2.05 -20.85
CA ASP A 32 0.85 3.48 -20.64
C ASP A 32 2.17 3.71 -19.91
N GLN A 33 3.16 4.24 -20.61
CA GLN A 33 4.50 4.46 -20.06
C GLN A 33 4.51 5.48 -18.92
N LYS A 34 3.69 6.51 -18.98
CA LYS A 34 3.62 7.55 -17.95
C LYS A 34 3.01 6.98 -16.67
N LEU A 35 1.94 6.21 -16.82
CA LEU A 35 1.34 5.50 -15.67
C LEU A 35 2.33 4.50 -15.09
N GLY A 36 3.00 3.74 -15.94
CA GLY A 36 4.02 2.78 -15.51
C GLY A 36 5.15 3.43 -14.70
N ALA A 37 5.60 4.61 -15.14
CA ALA A 37 6.65 5.36 -14.43
C ALA A 37 6.15 5.84 -13.06
N LEU A 38 4.92 6.34 -12.98
CA LEU A 38 4.32 6.76 -11.72
C LEU A 38 4.20 5.58 -10.75
N ILE A 39 3.73 4.44 -11.24
CA ILE A 39 3.61 3.22 -10.44
C ILE A 39 4.99 2.82 -9.90
N ALA A 40 6.03 2.83 -10.75
CA ALA A 40 7.37 2.47 -10.33
C ALA A 40 7.89 3.39 -9.23
N GLU A 41 7.62 4.67 -9.33
CA GLU A 41 8.01 5.66 -8.32
C GLU A 41 7.39 5.34 -6.96
N TYR A 42 6.09 5.14 -6.91
CA TYR A 42 5.38 4.89 -5.65
C TYR A 42 5.60 3.48 -5.12
N LYS A 43 5.83 2.52 -6.01
CA LYS A 43 6.25 1.18 -5.58
C LYS A 43 7.57 1.26 -4.81
N GLY A 44 8.53 2.02 -5.33
CA GLY A 44 9.81 2.25 -4.65
C GLY A 44 9.64 2.91 -3.28
N LYS A 45 8.74 3.88 -3.18
CA LYS A 45 8.44 4.55 -1.91
C LYS A 45 7.83 3.57 -0.89
N HIS A 46 6.93 2.70 -1.34
CA HIS A 46 6.34 1.67 -0.47
C HIS A 46 7.40 0.66 0.00
N GLU A 47 8.29 0.25 -0.89
CA GLU A 47 9.37 -0.67 -0.55
C GLU A 47 10.28 -0.10 0.55
N LYS A 48 10.63 1.17 0.44
CA LYS A 48 11.45 1.84 1.44
C LYS A 48 10.76 1.94 2.79
N LEU A 49 9.49 2.30 2.78
CA LEU A 49 8.72 2.40 4.03
C LEU A 49 8.54 1.03 4.66
N LYS A 50 8.27 0.01 3.84
CA LYS A 50 8.15 -1.36 4.33
C LYS A 50 9.45 -1.83 5.00
N ALA A 51 10.60 -1.56 4.37
CA ALA A 51 11.89 -1.91 4.94
C ALA A 51 12.11 -1.24 6.30
N ARG A 52 11.73 0.03 6.43
CA ARG A 52 11.81 0.77 7.70
C ARG A 52 10.93 0.14 8.77
N VAL A 53 9.69 -0.17 8.43
CA VAL A 53 8.72 -0.78 9.34
C VAL A 53 9.16 -2.17 9.75
N ASP A 54 9.60 -2.99 8.80
CA ASP A 54 10.05 -4.36 9.07
C ASP A 54 11.30 -4.35 9.96
N SER A 55 12.18 -3.38 9.77
CA SER A 55 13.36 -3.19 10.62
C SER A 55 12.96 -2.85 12.05
N MET A 56 11.93 -2.02 12.23
CA MET A 56 11.40 -1.69 13.55
C MET A 56 10.78 -2.92 14.22
N LEU A 57 10.07 -3.75 13.47
CA LEU A 57 9.50 -5.01 13.97
C LEU A 57 10.61 -5.98 14.37
N ALA A 58 11.63 -6.14 13.52
CA ALA A 58 12.75 -7.04 13.79
C ALA A 58 13.51 -6.64 15.06
N ALA A 59 13.66 -5.35 15.31
CA ALA A 59 14.31 -4.82 16.51
C ALA A 59 13.57 -5.25 17.78
N GLU A 60 12.25 -5.46 17.69
CA GLU A 60 11.41 -5.90 18.80
C GLU A 60 11.22 -7.44 18.81
N GLY A 61 11.86 -8.17 17.89
CA GLY A 61 11.79 -9.61 17.81
C GLY A 61 10.55 -10.16 17.11
N TYR A 62 9.91 -9.37 16.26
CA TYR A 62 8.68 -9.77 15.58
C TYR A 62 8.88 -9.89 14.07
N ALA A 63 8.18 -10.84 13.46
CA ALA A 63 8.13 -11.00 12.01
C ALA A 63 7.03 -10.11 11.42
N PRO A 64 7.16 -9.69 10.14
CA PRO A 64 6.10 -8.96 9.46
C PRO A 64 4.82 -9.78 9.36
N LYS A 65 3.67 -9.08 9.40
CA LYS A 65 2.36 -9.72 9.24
C LYS A 65 2.12 -10.05 7.78
N GLU A 66 1.59 -11.25 7.51
CA GLU A 66 1.15 -11.60 6.17
C GLU A 66 -0.07 -10.77 5.78
N PRO A 67 -0.21 -10.38 4.49
CA PRO A 67 -1.38 -9.66 4.03
C PRO A 67 -2.65 -10.46 4.28
N PRO A 68 -3.77 -9.79 4.60
CA PRO A 68 -5.03 -10.48 4.83
C PRO A 68 -5.55 -11.16 3.56
N MET A 69 -6.47 -12.11 3.70
CA MET A 69 -7.05 -12.85 2.57
C MET A 69 -7.71 -11.94 1.54
N MET A 70 -8.12 -10.76 1.92
CA MET A 70 -8.66 -9.76 0.99
C MET A 70 -7.66 -9.38 -0.10
N ALA A 71 -6.36 -9.42 0.21
CA ALA A 71 -5.32 -9.18 -0.78
C ALA A 71 -5.35 -10.23 -1.88
N SER A 72 -5.55 -11.49 -1.51
CA SER A 72 -5.68 -12.59 -2.49
C SER A 72 -6.92 -12.42 -3.36
N ALA A 73 -8.04 -12.02 -2.77
CA ALA A 73 -9.28 -11.76 -3.51
C ALA A 73 -9.09 -10.60 -4.49
N PHE A 74 -8.42 -9.54 -4.06
CA PHE A 74 -8.11 -8.40 -4.92
C PHE A 74 -7.20 -8.83 -6.08
N ALA A 75 -6.17 -9.60 -5.78
CA ALA A 75 -5.25 -10.11 -6.80
C ALA A 75 -5.97 -10.99 -7.83
N LYS A 76 -6.90 -11.85 -7.39
CA LYS A 76 -7.69 -12.70 -8.27
C LYS A 76 -8.63 -11.88 -9.15
N ALA A 77 -9.31 -10.90 -8.57
CA ALA A 77 -10.18 -10.00 -9.31
C ALA A 77 -9.37 -9.21 -10.34
N SER A 78 -8.20 -8.74 -9.96
CA SER A 78 -7.30 -8.02 -10.84
C SER A 78 -6.82 -8.88 -12.00
N THR A 79 -6.57 -10.16 -11.75
CA THR A 79 -6.15 -11.10 -12.79
C THR A 79 -7.24 -11.28 -13.84
N GLY A 80 -8.51 -11.30 -13.43
CA GLY A 80 -9.65 -11.43 -14.34
C GLY A 80 -9.82 -10.27 -15.31
N VAL A 81 -9.43 -9.04 -14.90
CA VAL A 81 -9.52 -7.83 -15.74
C VAL A 81 -8.19 -7.48 -16.40
N LYS A 82 -7.18 -8.28 -16.21
CA LYS A 82 -5.82 -8.01 -16.67
C LYS A 82 -5.71 -7.72 -18.16
N LEU A 83 -6.51 -8.40 -18.97
CA LEU A 83 -6.51 -8.21 -20.42
C LEU A 83 -7.03 -6.84 -20.84
N SER A 84 -8.01 -6.30 -20.09
CA SER A 84 -8.57 -4.99 -20.40
C SER A 84 -7.65 -3.85 -19.97
N TRP A 85 -6.75 -4.07 -19.01
CA TRP A 85 -5.83 -3.02 -18.56
C TRP A 85 -4.79 -2.64 -19.61
N LYS A 86 -4.41 -3.55 -20.49
CA LYS A 86 -3.48 -3.26 -21.57
C LYS A 86 -3.98 -2.16 -22.50
N GLU A 87 -5.29 -2.10 -22.66
CA GLU A 87 -5.94 -1.16 -23.55
C GLU A 87 -6.58 0.01 -22.82
N ASP A 88 -6.66 -0.03 -21.48
CA ASP A 88 -7.37 0.96 -20.68
C ASP A 88 -6.60 1.37 -19.42
N SER A 89 -5.74 2.36 -19.59
CA SER A 89 -5.00 2.93 -18.47
C SER A 89 -5.92 3.65 -17.48
N HIS A 90 -7.10 4.12 -17.94
CA HIS A 90 -8.08 4.77 -17.06
C HIS A 90 -8.60 3.77 -16.02
N GLN A 91 -8.93 2.56 -16.45
CA GLN A 91 -9.41 1.52 -15.55
C GLN A 91 -8.32 1.11 -14.55
N ALA A 92 -7.08 0.97 -15.03
CA ALA A 92 -5.94 0.64 -14.18
C ALA A 92 -5.75 1.70 -13.09
N ALA A 93 -5.82 2.98 -13.47
CA ALA A 93 -5.69 4.08 -12.52
C ALA A 93 -6.81 4.08 -11.49
N LYS A 94 -8.05 3.81 -11.90
CA LYS A 94 -9.19 3.73 -10.99
C LYS A 94 -9.02 2.63 -9.95
N ILE A 95 -8.53 1.47 -10.35
CA ILE A 95 -8.27 0.35 -9.46
C ILE A 95 -7.20 0.73 -8.43
N LEU A 96 -6.13 1.40 -8.87
CA LEU A 96 -5.08 1.86 -7.96
C LEU A 96 -5.61 2.92 -6.99
N MET A 97 -6.49 3.82 -7.45
CA MET A 97 -7.12 4.83 -6.58
C MET A 97 -7.99 4.17 -5.52
N ASP A 98 -8.73 3.13 -5.88
CA ASP A 98 -9.52 2.36 -4.91
C ASP A 98 -8.62 1.73 -3.85
N GLY A 99 -7.48 1.20 -4.27
CA GLY A 99 -6.48 0.66 -3.36
C GLY A 99 -5.92 1.70 -2.41
N CYS A 100 -5.59 2.89 -2.93
CA CYS A 100 -5.12 4.01 -2.11
C CYS A 100 -6.17 4.41 -1.06
N SER A 101 -7.42 4.53 -1.48
CA SER A 101 -8.52 4.90 -0.57
C SER A 101 -8.70 3.85 0.54
N MET A 102 -8.62 2.57 0.19
CA MET A 102 -8.69 1.49 1.17
C MET A 102 -7.53 1.57 2.15
N GLY A 103 -6.32 1.79 1.66
CA GLY A 103 -5.13 1.92 2.50
C GLY A 103 -5.22 3.10 3.46
N ILE A 104 -5.67 4.24 2.97
CA ILE A 104 -5.87 5.45 3.79
C ILE A 104 -6.84 5.15 4.93
N LYS A 105 -7.98 4.55 4.64
CA LYS A 105 -9.00 4.21 5.65
C LYS A 105 -8.47 3.22 6.68
N THR A 106 -7.85 2.15 6.20
CA THR A 106 -7.38 1.07 7.06
C THR A 106 -6.29 1.55 8.01
N ILE A 107 -5.26 2.21 7.49
CA ILE A 107 -4.15 2.67 8.32
C ILE A 107 -4.59 3.81 9.24
N SER A 108 -5.42 4.73 8.76
CA SER A 108 -5.96 5.80 9.61
C SER A 108 -6.76 5.23 10.78
N SER A 109 -7.55 4.19 10.53
CA SER A 109 -8.30 3.50 11.58
C SER A 109 -7.36 2.89 12.62
N HIS A 110 -6.30 2.23 12.18
CA HIS A 110 -5.32 1.63 13.10
C HIS A 110 -4.57 2.69 13.91
N ILE A 111 -4.24 3.83 13.29
CA ILE A 111 -3.65 4.97 14.00
C ILE A 111 -4.57 5.41 15.15
N ASN A 112 -5.85 5.58 14.84
CA ASN A 112 -6.83 6.03 15.81
C ASN A 112 -7.06 5.03 16.94
N GLN A 113 -6.88 3.76 16.66
CA GLN A 113 -7.02 2.67 17.63
C GLN A 113 -5.73 2.41 18.42
N SER A 114 -4.66 3.13 18.12
CA SER A 114 -3.34 2.90 18.71
C SER A 114 -2.78 4.18 19.37
N PRO A 115 -3.55 4.83 20.26
CA PRO A 115 -3.11 6.11 20.84
C PRO A 115 -1.84 5.99 21.67
N GLU A 116 -1.51 4.80 22.17
CA GLU A 116 -0.34 4.56 22.98
C GLU A 116 0.83 3.94 22.22
N ALA A 117 0.71 3.83 20.89
CA ALA A 117 1.81 3.35 20.08
C ALA A 117 2.98 4.35 20.13
N SER A 118 4.19 3.85 19.89
CA SER A 118 5.37 4.70 19.94
C SER A 118 5.30 5.82 18.89
N ALA A 119 5.97 6.93 19.17
CA ALA A 119 6.04 8.07 18.26
C ALA A 119 6.60 7.66 16.90
N GLU A 120 7.60 6.76 16.89
CA GLU A 120 8.21 6.25 15.67
C GLU A 120 7.23 5.44 14.83
N SER A 121 6.45 4.55 15.46
CA SER A 121 5.47 3.74 14.76
C SER A 121 4.32 4.60 14.22
N LEU A 122 3.85 5.56 15.01
CA LEU A 122 2.82 6.50 14.56
C LEU A 122 3.33 7.35 13.39
N GLY A 123 4.59 7.77 13.45
CA GLY A 123 5.23 8.52 12.37
C GLY A 123 5.26 7.72 11.07
N ALA A 124 5.66 6.45 11.15
CA ALA A 124 5.70 5.57 9.99
C ALA A 124 4.30 5.37 9.39
N ALA A 125 3.31 5.14 10.23
CA ALA A 125 1.92 4.96 9.79
C ALA A 125 1.38 6.22 9.12
N LYS A 126 1.65 7.39 9.68
CA LYS A 126 1.24 8.67 9.09
C LYS A 126 1.94 8.93 7.76
N ASP A 127 3.21 8.53 7.65
CA ASP A 127 3.95 8.63 6.39
C ASP A 127 3.32 7.75 5.32
N LEU A 128 2.87 6.55 5.69
CA LEU A 128 2.17 5.66 4.75
C LEU A 128 0.86 6.29 4.27
N VAL A 129 0.06 6.84 5.16
CA VAL A 129 -1.19 7.52 4.79
C VAL A 129 -0.91 8.67 3.84
N ARG A 130 0.09 9.49 4.14
CA ARG A 130 0.47 10.63 3.28
C ARG A 130 0.91 10.15 1.90
N MET A 131 1.67 9.08 1.84
CA MET A 131 2.13 8.48 0.58
C MET A 131 0.95 8.02 -0.27
N GLU A 132 -0.03 7.35 0.36
CA GLU A 132 -1.23 6.90 -0.33
C GLU A 132 -2.06 8.08 -0.83
N GLU A 133 -2.17 9.15 -0.05
CA GLU A 133 -2.87 10.37 -0.46
C GLU A 133 -2.19 11.04 -1.65
N GLU A 134 -0.86 11.11 -1.64
CA GLU A 134 -0.08 11.68 -2.74
C GLU A 134 -0.23 10.85 -4.02
N PHE A 135 -0.13 9.55 -3.90
CA PHE A 135 -0.31 8.65 -5.04
C PHE A 135 -1.71 8.78 -5.63
N ASN A 136 -2.71 8.80 -4.77
CA ASN A 136 -4.10 8.96 -5.17
C ASN A 136 -4.29 10.27 -5.96
N ARG A 137 -3.68 11.35 -5.49
CA ARG A 137 -3.74 12.65 -6.16
C ARG A 137 -3.09 12.59 -7.55
N GLU A 138 -1.92 11.97 -7.64
CA GLU A 138 -1.20 11.85 -8.90
C GLU A 138 -1.96 10.99 -9.92
N LEU A 139 -2.65 9.96 -9.44
CA LEU A 139 -3.43 9.06 -10.29
C LEU A 139 -4.63 9.75 -10.97
N LYS A 140 -5.11 10.85 -10.42
CA LYS A 140 -6.28 11.54 -10.94
C LYS A 140 -6.12 11.93 -12.41
N ARG A 141 -4.91 12.26 -12.83
CA ARG A 141 -4.67 12.66 -14.23
C ARG A 141 -4.80 11.52 -15.24
N PHE A 142 -4.89 10.29 -14.75
CA PHE A 142 -5.02 9.11 -15.61
C PHE A 142 -6.46 8.57 -15.69
N VAL A 143 -7.36 9.09 -14.89
CA VAL A 143 -8.76 8.63 -14.89
C VAL A 143 -9.62 9.48 -15.81
#